data_a47d1833a136bfcdea144e34a96c6994
#
_entry.id   a47d1833a136bfcdea144e34a96c6994
#
_cell.length_a   1.000
_cell.length_b   1.000
_cell.length_c   1.000
_cell.angle_alpha   90.00
_cell.angle_beta   90.00
_cell.angle_gamma   90.00
#
_symmetry.space_group_name_H-M   'P 1'
#
loop_
_entity.id
_entity.type
_entity.pdbx_description
1 polymer ?
#
loop_
_entity_poly.entity_id
_entity_poly.type
_entity_poly.pdbx_seq_one_letter_code
_entity_poly.pdbx_strand_id
1 'polypeptide(L)'
;MDYAVVQSAESARSNSDNGRGYVSDDLDSQPAEAARAEPVPLSDPEFKTQLAQVIPHLRAFGRSLSGSRDLADDLVQETLLKAWAARKRFQAGTNMRAWTFIILRNLFL
;
A
#
# COMPACT_ATOMS: atom_id res chain seq x y z
N MET A 1 -11.80 -5.55 0.54
CA MET A 1 -11.41 -6.56 1.18
C MET A 1 -10.02 -6.81 1.06
N ASP A 2 -9.52 -6.87 -0.09
CA ASP A 2 -8.18 -7.17 -0.24
C ASP A 2 -7.24 -6.19 0.35
N TYR A 3 -7.59 -4.94 0.39
CA TYR A 3 -6.73 -3.98 0.99
C TYR A 3 -6.48 -4.28 2.44
N ALA A 4 -7.53 -4.62 3.13
CA ALA A 4 -7.39 -4.86 4.56
C ALA A 4 -6.52 -6.08 4.79
N VAL A 5 -6.65 -7.06 3.95
CA VAL A 5 -5.88 -8.25 4.13
C VAL A 5 -4.41 -7.97 3.94
N VAL A 6 -4.09 -7.21 2.93
CA VAL A 6 -2.72 -6.90 2.68
C VAL A 6 -2.12 -6.09 3.79
N GLN A 7 -2.84 -5.13 4.26
CA GLN A 7 -2.33 -4.31 5.32
C GLN A 7 -2.12 -5.11 6.57
N SER A 8 -3.01 -6.01 6.84
CA SER A 8 -2.86 -6.82 8.03
C SER A 8 -1.62 -7.66 7.93
N ALA A 9 -1.39 -8.23 6.77
CA ALA A 9 -0.23 -9.07 6.62
C ALA A 9 1.04 -8.28 6.79
N GLU A 10 1.07 -7.12 6.25
CA GLU A 10 2.25 -6.32 6.39
C GLU A 10 2.49 -5.91 7.80
N SER A 11 1.46 -5.56 8.48
CA SER A 11 1.61 -5.19 9.86
C SER A 11 2.13 -6.34 10.67
N ALA A 12 1.61 -7.49 10.39
CA ALA A 12 2.03 -8.65 11.15
C ALA A 12 3.51 -8.90 10.94
N ARG A 13 3.94 -8.79 9.74
CA ARG A 13 5.33 -9.03 9.50
C ARG A 13 6.20 -8.01 10.19
N SER A 14 5.80 -6.81 10.18
CA SER A 14 6.54 -5.81 10.82
C SER A 14 6.66 -6.08 12.25
N ASN A 15 5.60 -6.49 12.84
CA ASN A 15 5.64 -6.73 14.20
C ASN A 15 6.52 -7.84 14.56
N SER A 16 6.49 -8.85 13.82
CA SER A 16 7.26 -9.94 14.20
C SER A 16 8.67 -9.55 14.27
N ASP A 17 9.02 -8.63 13.52
CA ASP A 17 10.23 -8.21 13.56
C ASP A 17 10.64 -7.71 14.78
N ASN A 18 10.02 -7.06 15.37
CA ASN A 18 10.44 -6.47 16.47
C ASN A 18 10.19 -7.18 17.54
N GLY A 19 9.66 -7.89 17.34
CA GLY A 19 9.50 -8.55 18.32
C GLY A 19 9.91 -8.26 19.42
N ARG A 20 9.98 -8.12 19.48
CA ARG A 20 9.99 -7.84 20.14
C ARG A 20 10.09 -7.43 20.84
N GLY A 21 10.33 -7.17 20.95
CA GLY A 21 10.42 -6.55 21.59
C GLY A 21 10.28 -5.60 21.96
N TYR A 22 10.18 -5.41 21.83
CA TYR A 22 9.96 -4.64 22.09
C TYR A 22 9.64 -4.22 22.61
N VAL A 23 9.71 -4.28 22.67
CA VAL A 23 9.21 -3.95 22.88
C VAL A 23 8.62 -3.65 23.59
N SER A 24 8.97 -3.26 24.13
CA SER A 24 7.88 -3.29 24.71
C SER A 24 7.60 -2.22 25.59
N ASP A 25 8.37 -1.79 26.33
CA ASP A 25 8.10 -0.81 27.18
C ASP A 25 7.87 0.41 26.54
N ASP A 26 8.61 0.78 25.70
CA ASP A 26 8.35 1.91 25.06
C ASP A 26 7.10 1.67 24.44
N LEU A 27 6.73 0.51 24.20
CA LEU A 27 5.52 0.26 23.66
C LEU A 27 4.44 0.70 24.49
N ASP A 28 4.60 0.79 25.70
CA ASP A 28 3.60 1.20 26.56
C ASP A 28 3.07 2.51 26.24
N SER A 29 3.77 3.49 26.29
CA SER A 29 3.23 4.79 26.11
C SER A 29 3.12 5.06 24.64
N GLN A 30 4.10 4.74 23.89
CA GLN A 30 4.06 5.03 22.55
C GLN A 30 2.96 4.33 21.83
N PRO A 31 2.81 3.10 21.96
CA PRO A 31 1.78 2.40 21.25
C PRO A 31 0.41 2.85 21.62
N ALA A 32 0.24 3.22 22.81
CA ALA A 32 -1.05 3.66 23.25
C ALA A 32 -1.45 4.88 22.48
N GLU A 33 -0.53 5.75 22.28
CA GLU A 33 -0.81 6.90 21.58
C GLU A 33 -1.05 6.56 20.17
N ALA A 34 -0.24 5.75 19.60
CA ALA A 34 -0.38 5.39 18.22
C ALA A 34 -1.68 4.69 18.01
N ALA A 35 -2.08 3.89 18.94
CA ALA A 35 -3.31 3.15 18.79
C ALA A 35 -4.49 4.06 18.77
N ARG A 36 -4.43 5.10 19.52
CA ARG A 36 -5.54 5.98 19.58
C ARG A 36 -5.52 6.97 18.46
N ALA A 37 -4.40 7.11 17.82
CA ALA A 37 -4.31 8.07 16.76
C ALA A 37 -5.09 7.57 15.57
N GLU A 38 -5.81 8.43 14.94
CA GLU A 38 -6.51 8.08 13.77
C GLU A 38 -5.52 7.89 12.64
N PRO A 39 -5.78 6.98 11.72
CA PRO A 39 -4.91 6.84 10.58
C PRO A 39 -4.90 8.16 9.83
N VAL A 40 -3.74 8.61 9.48
CA VAL A 40 -3.61 9.88 8.81
C VAL A 40 -3.25 9.61 7.37
N PRO A 41 -4.11 9.97 6.43
CA PRO A 41 -3.77 9.76 5.04
C PRO A 41 -2.71 10.75 4.61
N LEU A 42 -2.01 10.43 3.56
CA LEU A 42 -1.05 11.36 3.01
C LEU A 42 -1.80 12.54 2.42
N SER A 43 -1.15 13.68 2.34
CA SER A 43 -1.74 14.80 1.63
C SER A 43 -1.84 14.40 0.17
N ASP A 44 -2.72 15.06 -0.57
CA ASP A 44 -2.86 14.74 -1.97
C ASP A 44 -1.56 14.89 -2.75
N PRO A 45 -0.79 15.96 -2.57
CA PRO A 45 0.47 16.05 -3.30
C PRO A 45 1.44 14.92 -2.95
N GLU A 46 1.50 14.53 -1.67
CA GLU A 46 2.38 13.44 -1.29
C GLU A 46 1.93 12.14 -1.88
N PHE A 47 0.63 11.91 -1.90
CA PHE A 47 0.09 10.70 -2.47
C PHE A 47 0.44 10.63 -3.96
N LYS A 48 0.26 11.73 -4.67
CA LYS A 48 0.58 11.76 -6.09
C LYS A 48 2.04 11.47 -6.34
N THR A 49 2.90 12.02 -5.52
CA THR A 49 4.34 11.80 -5.67
C THR A 49 4.68 10.34 -5.49
N GLN A 50 4.16 9.72 -4.43
CA GLN A 50 4.45 8.32 -4.18
C GLN A 50 3.82 7.43 -5.25
N LEU A 51 2.64 7.78 -5.70
CA LEU A 51 1.98 7.01 -6.73
C LEU A 51 2.78 7.05 -8.02
N ALA A 52 3.29 8.21 -8.38
CA ALA A 52 4.09 8.35 -9.58
C ALA A 52 5.34 7.50 -9.51
N GLN A 53 5.92 7.40 -8.33
CA GLN A 53 7.16 6.65 -8.16
C GLN A 53 6.97 5.15 -8.39
N VAL A 54 5.78 4.62 -8.21
CA VAL A 54 5.57 3.20 -8.40
C VAL A 54 5.13 2.86 -9.82
N ILE A 55 4.89 3.83 -10.67
CA ILE A 55 4.43 3.55 -12.03
C ILE A 55 5.33 2.60 -12.79
N PRO A 56 6.64 2.77 -12.78
CA PRO A 56 7.49 1.82 -13.51
C PRO A 56 7.35 0.40 -12.98
N HIS A 57 7.14 0.26 -11.68
CA HIS A 57 6.99 -1.04 -11.07
C HIS A 57 5.64 -1.64 -11.45
N LEU A 58 4.62 -0.81 -11.55
CA LEU A 58 3.30 -1.27 -11.96
C LEU A 58 3.32 -1.75 -13.40
N ARG A 59 4.05 -1.05 -14.25
CA ARG A 59 4.15 -1.46 -15.63
C ARG A 59 4.84 -2.81 -15.76
N ALA A 60 5.92 -3.00 -15.02
CA ALA A 60 6.63 -4.27 -15.07
C ALA A 60 5.75 -5.39 -14.55
N PHE A 61 5.04 -5.13 -13.47
CA PHE A 61 4.16 -6.13 -12.88
C PHE A 61 3.02 -6.46 -13.84
N GLY A 62 2.45 -5.45 -14.46
CA GLY A 62 1.36 -5.65 -15.40
C GLY A 62 1.78 -6.48 -16.61
N ARG A 63 2.99 -6.25 -17.11
CA ARG A 63 3.50 -7.04 -18.20
C ARG A 63 3.74 -8.46 -17.77
N SER A 64 4.23 -8.65 -16.58
CA SER A 64 4.50 -9.96 -16.05
C SER A 64 3.21 -10.76 -15.93
N LEU A 65 2.14 -10.12 -15.47
CA LEU A 65 0.87 -10.80 -15.32
C LEU A 65 0.17 -11.04 -16.64
N SER A 66 0.14 -10.05 -17.50
CA SER A 66 -0.67 -10.12 -18.70
C SER A 66 0.09 -10.63 -19.91
N GLY A 67 1.38 -10.52 -19.90
CA GLY A 67 2.17 -10.91 -21.04
C GLY A 67 2.04 -9.95 -22.20
N SER A 68 1.47 -8.77 -21.98
CA SER A 68 1.22 -7.83 -23.05
C SER A 68 1.50 -6.42 -22.58
N ARG A 69 2.21 -5.67 -23.38
CA ARG A 69 2.50 -4.30 -23.06
C ARG A 69 1.22 -3.46 -23.07
N ASP A 70 0.38 -3.68 -24.07
CA ASP A 70 -0.84 -2.89 -24.18
C ASP A 70 -1.79 -3.16 -23.02
N LEU A 71 -1.94 -4.42 -22.65
CA LEU A 71 -2.80 -4.73 -21.52
C LEU A 71 -2.21 -4.18 -20.24
N ALA A 72 -0.89 -4.23 -20.13
CA ALA A 72 -0.25 -3.71 -18.94
C ALA A 72 -0.50 -2.21 -18.81
N ASP A 73 -0.43 -1.48 -19.91
CA ASP A 73 -0.68 -0.04 -19.86
C ASP A 73 -2.10 0.24 -19.43
N ASP A 74 -3.06 -0.50 -19.91
CA ASP A 74 -4.44 -0.33 -19.51
C ASP A 74 -4.63 -0.63 -18.03
N LEU A 75 -3.99 -1.70 -17.57
CA LEU A 75 -4.08 -2.07 -16.16
C LEU A 75 -3.47 -1.00 -15.28
N VAL A 76 -2.37 -0.41 -15.71
CA VAL A 76 -1.73 0.63 -14.93
C VAL A 76 -2.64 1.85 -14.85
N GLN A 77 -3.22 2.27 -15.96
CA GLN A 77 -4.10 3.42 -15.93
C GLN A 77 -5.28 3.19 -15.01
N GLU A 78 -5.88 2.02 -15.09
CA GLU A 78 -7.02 1.75 -14.24
C GLU A 78 -6.59 1.68 -12.77
N THR A 79 -5.41 1.12 -12.52
CA THR A 79 -4.88 1.06 -11.16
C THR A 79 -4.68 2.45 -10.59
N LEU A 80 -4.15 3.35 -11.39
CA LEU A 80 -3.91 4.71 -10.92
C LEU A 80 -5.22 5.41 -10.59
N LEU A 81 -6.24 5.20 -11.41
CA LEU A 81 -7.54 5.79 -11.14
C LEU A 81 -8.15 5.24 -9.87
N LYS A 82 -8.07 3.93 -9.69
CA LYS A 82 -8.63 3.35 -8.49
C LYS A 82 -7.85 3.73 -7.24
N ALA A 83 -6.55 3.81 -7.38
CA ALA A 83 -5.71 4.21 -6.25
C ALA A 83 -6.05 5.63 -5.84
N TRP A 84 -6.23 6.51 -6.81
CA TRP A 84 -6.55 7.88 -6.51
C TRP A 84 -7.91 7.96 -5.84
N ALA A 85 -8.89 7.23 -6.35
CA ALA A 85 -10.22 7.24 -5.76
C ALA A 85 -10.22 6.72 -4.33
N ALA A 86 -9.32 5.80 -4.02
CA ALA A 86 -9.25 5.22 -2.70
C ALA A 86 -8.15 5.82 -1.83
N ARG A 87 -7.61 6.95 -2.24
CA ARG A 87 -6.43 7.48 -1.58
C ARG A 87 -6.60 7.74 -0.10
N LYS A 88 -7.81 8.03 0.32
CA LYS A 88 -8.02 8.31 1.73
C LYS A 88 -7.95 7.06 2.58
N ARG A 89 -7.99 5.90 1.96
CA ARG A 89 -7.86 4.66 2.70
C ARG A 89 -6.39 4.27 2.87
N PHE A 90 -5.50 4.91 2.12
CA PHE A 90 -4.10 4.58 2.20
C PHE A 90 -3.51 5.29 3.40
N GLN A 91 -2.88 4.53 4.29
CA GLN A 91 -2.32 5.09 5.48
C GLN A 91 -0.86 5.44 5.27
N ALA A 92 -0.48 6.60 5.75
CA ALA A 92 0.91 7.02 5.63
C ALA A 92 1.80 5.97 6.27
N GLY A 93 2.91 5.69 5.64
CA GLY A 93 3.82 4.68 6.14
C GLY A 93 3.56 3.30 5.58
N THR A 94 2.43 3.11 4.89
CA THR A 94 2.17 1.84 4.25
C THR A 94 2.93 1.79 2.94
N ASN A 95 3.23 0.59 2.49
CA ASN A 95 4.00 0.40 1.27
C ASN A 95 3.12 0.66 0.05
N MET A 96 3.36 1.75 -0.64
CA MET A 96 2.57 2.14 -1.80
C MET A 96 2.66 1.10 -2.91
N ARG A 97 3.84 0.52 -3.11
CA ARG A 97 4.00 -0.47 -4.16
C ARG A 97 3.13 -1.70 -3.89
N ALA A 98 3.17 -2.21 -2.67
CA ALA A 98 2.38 -3.39 -2.34
C ALA A 98 0.89 -3.10 -2.45
N TRP A 99 0.48 -1.94 -2.01
CA TRP A 99 -0.91 -1.56 -2.02
C TRP A 99 -1.44 -1.48 -3.46
N THR A 100 -0.68 -0.81 -4.33
CA THR A 100 -1.12 -0.66 -5.71
C THR A 100 -0.99 -1.96 -6.48
N PHE A 101 -0.05 -2.83 -6.11
CA PHE A 101 0.08 -4.12 -6.77
C PHE A 101 -1.17 -4.96 -6.52
N ILE A 102 -1.75 -4.87 -5.35
CA ILE A 102 -2.98 -5.60 -5.07
C ILE A 102 -4.12 -5.06 -5.93
N ILE A 103 -4.19 -3.76 -6.10
CA ILE A 103 -5.22 -3.17 -6.94
C ILE A 103 -5.08 -3.69 -8.37
N LEU A 104 -3.87 -3.65 -8.88
CA LEU A 104 -3.63 -4.06 -10.25
C LEU A 104 -3.94 -5.54 -10.42
N ARG A 105 -3.50 -6.35 -9.50
CA ARG A 105 -3.73 -7.77 -9.59
C ARG A 105 -5.22 -8.08 -9.58
N ASN A 106 -5.96 -7.40 -8.74
CA ASN A 106 -7.39 -7.62 -8.68
C ASN A 106 -8.09 -7.20 -9.97
N LEU A 107 -7.59 -6.18 -10.61
CA LEU A 107 -8.15 -5.77 -11.89
C LEU A 107 -7.85 -6.81 -12.97
N PHE A 108 -6.70 -7.44 -12.89
CA PHE A 108 -6.30 -8.41 -13.88
C PHE A 108 -7.10 -9.71 -13.73
N LEU A 109 -7.38 -10.07 -12.51
CA LEU A 109 -8.17 -11.26 -12.27
C LEU A 109 -9.62 -11.04 -12.62
#